data_f24586dbfe03651227297310cb09e61b
#
_entry.id   f24586dbfe03651227297310cb09e61b
#
_cell.length_a   1.000
_cell.length_b   1.000
_cell.length_c   1.000
_cell.angle_alpha   90.00
_cell.angle_beta   90.00
_cell.angle_gamma   90.00
#
_symmetry.space_group_name_H-M   'P 1'
#
loop_
_entity.id
_entity.type
_entity.pdbx_description
1 polymer ?
#
loop_
_entity_poly.entity_id
_entity_poly.type
_entity_poly.pdbx_seq_one_letter_code
_entity_poly.pdbx_strand_id
1 'polypeptide(L)'
;MDDSDFEDLLRGADLRVTRPRLAVLRAVRRQPHADTSSVLAAVRDEEPSVSHQAVYDVLGALTEAGIVRRIQPAGSVARYELRVGDNHHHVVCRSCGVVADVDCGVGEAPCLTASDDHGFAIDEAEVIYWGLCPGCSTTGAPRAL
;
A
#
# COMPACT_ATOMS: atom_id res chain seq x y z
N MET A 1 2.08 0.03 15.69
CA MET A 1 2.50 1.43 15.53
C MET A 1 1.45 2.35 16.11
N ASP A 2 1.87 3.22 16.97
CA ASP A 2 1.01 4.25 17.52
C ASP A 2 1.35 5.64 16.95
N ASP A 3 0.69 6.68 17.46
CA ASP A 3 0.93 8.04 16.97
C ASP A 3 2.36 8.51 17.18
N SER A 4 3.00 8.08 18.26
CA SER A 4 4.41 8.42 18.53
C SER A 4 5.33 7.83 17.47
N ASP A 5 5.07 6.59 17.06
CA ASP A 5 5.80 5.96 15.96
C ASP A 5 5.62 6.71 14.64
N PHE A 6 4.39 7.14 14.36
CA PHE A 6 4.10 7.92 13.16
C PHE A 6 4.78 9.29 13.17
N GLU A 7 4.79 9.95 14.32
CA GLU A 7 5.52 11.21 14.46
C GLU A 7 7.02 11.03 14.20
N ASP A 8 7.62 9.97 14.72
CA ASP A 8 9.03 9.66 14.51
C ASP A 8 9.32 9.36 13.02
N LEU A 9 8.43 8.62 12.36
CA LEU A 9 8.56 8.36 10.92
C LEU A 9 8.52 9.66 10.11
N LEU A 10 7.59 10.55 10.42
CA LEU A 10 7.46 11.84 9.73
C LEU A 10 8.71 12.70 9.94
N ARG A 11 9.17 12.83 11.18
CA ARG A 11 10.37 13.61 11.50
C ARG A 11 11.61 13.03 10.84
N GLY A 12 11.75 11.72 10.85
CA GLY A 12 12.86 11.03 10.19
C GLY A 12 12.91 11.23 8.68
N ALA A 13 11.79 11.55 8.05
CA ALA A 13 11.68 11.86 6.63
C ALA A 13 11.67 13.37 6.34
N ASP A 14 12.00 14.22 7.33
CA ASP A 14 11.93 15.68 7.24
C ASP A 14 10.54 16.21 6.88
N LEU A 15 9.49 15.50 7.31
CA LEU A 15 8.11 15.91 7.13
C LEU A 15 7.54 16.45 8.42
N ARG A 16 6.80 17.56 8.32
CA ARG A 16 6.13 18.14 9.48
C ARG A 16 5.03 17.20 9.99
N VAL A 17 4.93 17.06 11.30
CA VAL A 17 3.82 16.38 11.95
C VAL A 17 2.57 17.27 11.84
N THR A 18 1.56 16.78 11.15
CA THR A 18 0.28 17.48 10.99
C THR A 18 -0.88 16.52 11.27
N ARG A 19 -2.04 17.09 11.63
CA ARG A 19 -3.24 16.28 11.87
C ARG A 19 -3.65 15.45 10.66
N PRO A 20 -3.70 16.01 9.43
CA PRO A 20 -4.03 15.20 8.25
C PRO A 20 -3.04 14.06 8.01
N ARG A 21 -1.74 14.29 8.18
CA ARG A 21 -0.74 13.24 8.00
C ARG A 21 -0.91 12.11 9.00
N LEU A 22 -1.12 12.43 10.27
CA LEU A 22 -1.38 11.40 11.29
C LEU A 22 -2.69 10.65 11.02
N ALA A 23 -3.73 11.36 10.61
CA ALA A 23 -5.02 10.74 10.27
C ALA A 23 -4.90 9.77 9.09
N VAL A 24 -4.15 10.14 8.05
CA VAL A 24 -3.89 9.26 6.90
C VAL A 24 -3.11 8.02 7.33
N LEU A 25 -2.07 8.19 8.13
CA LEU A 25 -1.28 7.05 8.62
C LEU A 25 -2.12 6.09 9.46
N ARG A 26 -2.99 6.61 10.33
CA ARG A 26 -3.92 5.77 11.09
C ARG A 26 -4.90 5.04 10.19
N ALA A 27 -5.43 5.71 9.17
CA ALA A 27 -6.36 5.11 8.22
C ALA A 27 -5.70 3.96 7.43
N VAL A 28 -4.49 4.17 6.94
CA VAL A 28 -3.75 3.14 6.19
C VAL A 28 -3.38 1.96 7.10
N ARG A 29 -3.06 2.22 8.37
CA ARG A 29 -2.80 1.15 9.33
C ARG A 29 -4.03 0.28 9.58
N ARG A 30 -5.20 0.90 9.73
CA ARG A 30 -6.46 0.18 10.01
C ARG A 30 -6.97 -0.59 8.80
N GLN A 31 -6.74 -0.05 7.61
CA GLN A 31 -7.24 -0.61 6.35
C GLN A 31 -6.09 -0.78 5.37
N PRO A 32 -5.24 -1.80 5.56
CA PRO A 32 -4.20 -2.12 4.57
C PRO A 32 -4.85 -2.35 3.21
N HIS A 33 -4.23 -1.85 2.16
CA HIS A 33 -4.73 -1.90 0.78
C HIS A 33 -5.96 -1.02 0.51
N ALA A 34 -6.26 -0.06 1.39
CA ALA A 34 -7.35 0.89 1.13
C ALA A 34 -7.03 1.75 -0.10
N ASP A 35 -8.04 1.99 -0.93
CA ASP A 35 -7.94 2.96 -2.01
C ASP A 35 -8.07 4.39 -1.47
N THR A 36 -7.88 5.38 -2.34
CA THR A 36 -7.94 6.79 -1.92
C THR A 36 -9.30 7.17 -1.33
N SER A 37 -10.39 6.66 -1.89
CA SER A 37 -11.73 6.94 -1.40
C SER A 37 -11.95 6.42 0.02
N SER A 38 -11.47 5.23 0.30
CA SER A 38 -11.57 4.62 1.64
C SER A 38 -10.70 5.36 2.66
N VAL A 39 -9.50 5.76 2.26
CA VAL A 39 -8.63 6.59 3.11
C VAL A 39 -9.29 7.94 3.41
N LEU A 40 -9.85 8.59 2.39
CA LEU A 40 -10.54 9.85 2.54
C LEU A 40 -11.72 9.75 3.51
N ALA A 41 -12.54 8.71 3.38
CA ALA A 41 -13.67 8.49 4.28
C ALA A 41 -13.21 8.31 5.73
N ALA A 42 -12.17 7.52 5.97
CA ALA A 42 -11.62 7.31 7.30
C ALA A 42 -11.02 8.60 7.89
N VAL A 43 -10.31 9.38 7.09
CA VAL A 43 -9.74 10.66 7.53
C VAL A 43 -10.85 11.66 7.88
N ARG A 44 -11.91 11.71 7.11
CA ARG A 44 -13.05 12.64 7.37
C ARG A 44 -13.82 12.30 8.62
N ASP A 45 -13.79 11.06 9.10
CA ASP A 45 -14.36 10.71 10.41
C ASP A 45 -13.63 11.43 11.55
N GLU A 46 -12.33 11.66 11.42
CA GLU A 46 -11.52 12.38 12.42
C GLU A 46 -11.41 13.88 12.13
N GLU A 47 -11.29 14.25 10.86
CA GLU A 47 -11.09 15.60 10.37
C GLU A 47 -12.13 15.91 9.29
N PRO A 48 -13.38 16.26 9.67
CA PRO A 48 -14.48 16.39 8.72
C PRO A 48 -14.27 17.46 7.63
N SER A 49 -13.45 18.46 7.89
CA SER A 49 -13.20 19.55 6.95
C SER A 49 -12.05 19.30 5.98
N VAL A 50 -11.37 18.16 6.09
CA VAL A 50 -10.25 17.86 5.19
C VAL A 50 -10.75 17.71 3.74
N SER A 51 -10.02 18.31 2.80
CA SER A 51 -10.38 18.20 1.38
C SER A 51 -9.84 16.91 0.76
N HIS A 52 -10.48 16.51 -0.32
CA HIS A 52 -9.98 15.40 -1.16
C HIS A 52 -8.54 15.65 -1.62
N GLN A 53 -8.27 16.90 -2.07
CA GLN A 53 -6.93 17.28 -2.51
C GLN A 53 -5.89 17.17 -1.39
N ALA A 54 -6.25 17.57 -0.17
CA ALA A 54 -5.34 17.47 0.97
C ALA A 54 -4.94 16.01 1.25
N VAL A 55 -5.88 15.09 1.17
CA VAL A 55 -5.60 13.65 1.35
C VAL A 55 -4.71 13.12 0.22
N TYR A 56 -4.99 13.50 -1.02
CA TYR A 56 -4.14 13.16 -2.16
C TYR A 56 -2.71 13.65 -1.97
N ASP A 57 -2.55 14.90 -1.57
CA ASP A 57 -1.22 15.49 -1.37
C ASP A 57 -0.45 14.77 -0.25
N VAL A 58 -1.14 14.43 0.84
CA VAL A 58 -0.54 13.68 1.95
C VAL A 58 -0.11 12.28 1.50
N LEU A 59 -0.98 11.55 0.82
CA LEU A 59 -0.64 10.21 0.29
C LEU A 59 0.56 10.28 -0.66
N GLY A 60 0.61 11.30 -1.52
CA GLY A 60 1.75 11.52 -2.41
C GLY A 60 3.05 11.78 -1.66
N ALA A 61 3.02 12.65 -0.66
CA ALA A 61 4.20 12.98 0.16
C ALA A 61 4.69 11.76 0.95
N LEU A 62 3.79 10.99 1.55
CA LEU A 62 4.15 9.78 2.31
C LEU A 62 4.69 8.67 1.40
N THR A 63 4.17 8.55 0.20
CA THR A 63 4.66 7.59 -0.80
C THR A 63 6.07 7.97 -1.26
N GLU A 64 6.28 9.23 -1.59
CA GLU A 64 7.59 9.75 -2.00
C GLU A 64 8.63 9.59 -0.90
N ALA A 65 8.24 9.78 0.35
CA ALA A 65 9.11 9.60 1.51
C ALA A 65 9.39 8.13 1.85
N GLY A 66 8.71 7.18 1.22
CA GLY A 66 8.87 5.76 1.47
C GLY A 66 8.20 5.26 2.75
N ILE A 67 7.34 6.06 3.38
CA ILE A 67 6.58 5.67 4.57
C ILE A 67 5.39 4.80 4.20
N VAL A 68 4.76 5.12 3.07
CA VAL A 68 3.61 4.40 2.52
C VAL A 68 4.01 3.83 1.16
N ARG A 69 3.55 2.65 0.86
CA ARG A 69 3.68 2.03 -0.46
C ARG A 69 2.37 2.16 -1.21
N ARG A 70 2.45 2.61 -2.45
CA ARG A 70 1.32 2.64 -3.37
C ARG A 70 1.35 1.40 -4.25
N ILE A 71 0.27 0.65 -4.24
CA ILE A 71 0.11 -0.57 -5.04
C ILE A 71 -0.99 -0.29 -6.05
N GLN A 72 -0.67 -0.47 -7.33
CA GLN A 72 -1.66 -0.29 -8.40
C GLN A 72 -1.53 -1.44 -9.39
N PRO A 73 -2.15 -2.59 -9.11
CA PRO A 73 -2.20 -3.68 -10.08
C PRO A 73 -2.87 -3.22 -11.38
N ALA A 74 -2.42 -3.76 -12.52
CA ALA A 74 -2.96 -3.40 -13.82
C ALA A 74 -4.49 -3.51 -13.85
N GLY A 75 -5.17 -2.46 -14.31
CA GLY A 75 -6.63 -2.40 -14.39
C GLY A 75 -7.33 -2.16 -13.06
N SER A 76 -6.59 -1.83 -12.00
CA SER A 76 -7.13 -1.59 -10.66
C SER A 76 -6.87 -0.15 -10.21
N VAL A 77 -7.60 0.29 -9.19
CA VAL A 77 -7.33 1.56 -8.51
C VAL A 77 -6.07 1.46 -7.65
N ALA A 78 -5.44 2.58 -7.38
CA ALA A 78 -4.31 2.63 -6.45
C ALA A 78 -4.75 2.29 -5.04
N ARG A 79 -3.96 1.47 -4.35
CA ARG A 79 -4.16 1.07 -2.96
C ARG A 79 -2.90 1.41 -2.17
N TYR A 80 -3.06 1.58 -0.88
CA TYR A 80 -1.98 2.06 -0.02
C TYR A 80 -1.78 1.15 1.18
N GLU A 81 -0.52 0.97 1.57
CA GLU A 81 -0.14 0.24 2.79
C GLU A 81 1.06 0.89 3.45
N LEU A 82 1.21 0.67 4.75
CA LEU A 82 2.42 1.10 5.45
C LEU A 82 3.61 0.25 4.96
N ARG A 83 4.73 0.92 4.73
CA ARG A 83 5.96 0.25 4.38
C ARG A 83 6.71 -0.11 5.65
N VAL A 84 6.62 -1.37 6.06
CA VAL A 84 7.17 -1.85 7.33
C VAL A 84 8.52 -2.55 7.19
N GLY A 85 9.17 -2.43 6.04
CA GLY A 85 10.51 -2.96 5.83
C GLY A 85 10.60 -4.47 5.66
N ASP A 86 9.48 -5.15 5.51
CA ASP A 86 9.44 -6.58 5.20
C ASP A 86 9.31 -6.83 3.70
N ASN A 87 9.64 -8.05 3.30
CA ASN A 87 9.57 -8.51 1.91
C ASN A 87 8.27 -9.26 1.68
N HIS A 88 7.13 -8.57 1.71
CA HIS A 88 5.89 -9.21 1.32
C HIS A 88 5.50 -8.82 -0.11
N HIS A 89 4.79 -9.73 -0.74
CA HIS A 89 4.20 -9.56 -2.06
C HIS A 89 2.68 -9.56 -1.92
N HIS A 90 1.98 -9.53 -3.02
CA HIS A 90 0.53 -9.42 -3.02
C HIS A 90 -0.09 -10.47 -3.92
N VAL A 91 -1.28 -10.92 -3.56
CA VAL A 91 -2.16 -11.68 -4.45
C VAL A 91 -3.43 -10.88 -4.70
N VAL A 92 -3.87 -10.84 -5.94
CA VAL A 92 -5.01 -10.03 -6.38
C VAL A 92 -6.07 -10.95 -7.01
N CYS A 93 -7.31 -10.79 -6.58
CA CYS A 93 -8.43 -11.47 -7.20
C CYS A 93 -8.80 -10.79 -8.51
N ARG A 94 -8.78 -11.54 -9.60
CA ARG A 94 -9.16 -11.02 -10.93
C ARG A 94 -10.63 -10.64 -11.02
N SER A 95 -11.48 -11.21 -10.20
CA SER A 95 -12.91 -10.98 -10.24
C SER A 95 -13.34 -9.80 -9.38
N CYS A 96 -13.06 -9.80 -8.09
CA CYS A 96 -13.53 -8.75 -7.17
C CYS A 96 -12.47 -7.71 -6.81
N GLY A 97 -11.21 -7.92 -7.19
CA GLY A 97 -10.14 -6.97 -6.93
C GLY A 97 -9.57 -6.99 -5.51
N VAL A 98 -10.02 -7.89 -4.63
CA VAL A 98 -9.47 -7.98 -3.28
C VAL A 98 -7.97 -8.27 -3.34
N VAL A 99 -7.22 -7.61 -2.47
CA VAL A 99 -5.77 -7.76 -2.36
C VAL A 99 -5.44 -8.35 -1.00
N ALA A 100 -4.54 -9.32 -0.98
CA ALA A 100 -4.01 -9.90 0.25
C ALA A 100 -2.49 -9.91 0.21
N ASP A 101 -1.87 -9.90 1.38
CA ASP A 101 -0.43 -10.01 1.49
C ASP A 101 0.01 -11.46 1.35
N VAL A 102 1.15 -11.65 0.69
CA VAL A 102 1.83 -12.94 0.58
C VAL A 102 3.25 -12.76 1.04
N ASP A 103 3.66 -13.51 2.04
CA ASP A 103 5.03 -13.45 2.53
C ASP A 103 6.00 -13.97 1.46
N CYS A 104 7.18 -13.36 1.42
CA CYS A 104 8.25 -13.87 0.58
C CYS A 104 8.76 -15.19 1.17
N GLY A 105 8.55 -16.30 0.45
CA GLY A 105 8.94 -17.62 0.92
C GLY A 105 10.42 -17.92 0.80
N VAL A 106 11.22 -17.07 0.14
CA VAL A 106 12.61 -17.33 -0.18
C VAL A 106 13.46 -16.07 -0.06
N GLY A 107 14.43 -16.09 0.83
CA GLY A 107 15.56 -15.16 0.81
C GLY A 107 15.29 -13.77 1.38
N GLU A 108 16.33 -12.95 1.23
CA GLU A 108 16.34 -11.54 1.64
C GLU A 108 15.93 -10.62 0.48
N ALA A 109 15.67 -9.34 0.78
CA ALA A 109 15.34 -8.36 -0.25
C ALA A 109 16.54 -8.06 -1.16
N PRO A 110 16.34 -7.96 -2.48
CA PRO A 110 15.10 -8.30 -3.19
C PRO A 110 14.87 -9.82 -3.23
N CYS A 111 13.62 -10.26 -3.14
CA CYS A 111 13.28 -11.68 -3.09
C CYS A 111 13.74 -12.47 -4.32
N LEU A 112 13.82 -11.80 -5.46
CA LEU A 112 14.27 -12.36 -6.72
C LEU A 112 15.52 -11.62 -7.18
N THR A 113 16.52 -12.40 -7.58
CA THR A 113 17.74 -11.84 -8.17
C THR A 113 17.57 -11.76 -9.69
N ALA A 114 17.74 -10.57 -10.23
CA ALA A 114 17.70 -10.40 -11.67
C ALA A 114 18.85 -11.13 -12.35
N SER A 115 18.57 -11.84 -13.44
CA SER A 115 19.61 -12.53 -14.23
C SER A 115 20.55 -11.54 -14.94
N ASP A 116 20.03 -10.34 -15.24
CA ASP A 116 20.78 -9.23 -15.81
C ASP A 116 20.23 -7.93 -15.21
N ASP A 117 21.05 -7.20 -14.50
CA ASP A 117 20.66 -5.94 -13.87
C ASP A 117 20.80 -4.74 -14.82
N HIS A 118 21.36 -4.93 -16.01
CA HIS A 118 21.61 -3.84 -16.99
C HIS A 118 22.34 -2.62 -16.40
N GLY A 119 23.13 -2.82 -15.36
CA GLY A 119 23.84 -1.75 -14.67
C GLY A 119 23.03 -1.00 -13.61
N PHE A 120 21.79 -1.43 -13.33
CA PHE A 120 20.97 -0.85 -12.27
C PHE A 120 21.40 -1.36 -10.90
N ALA A 121 21.42 -0.47 -9.91
CA ALA A 121 21.53 -0.86 -8.52
C ALA A 121 20.14 -1.23 -8.01
N ILE A 122 19.78 -2.51 -8.10
CA ILE A 122 18.44 -3.00 -7.78
C ILE A 122 18.29 -3.08 -6.25
N ASP A 123 17.26 -2.41 -5.72
CA ASP A 123 16.96 -2.39 -4.29
C ASP A 123 15.66 -3.09 -3.92
N GLU A 124 14.81 -3.38 -4.87
CA GLU A 124 13.50 -3.99 -4.59
C GLU A 124 13.02 -4.84 -5.76
N ALA A 125 12.33 -5.92 -5.43
CA ALA A 125 11.55 -6.71 -6.39
C ALA A 125 10.14 -6.88 -5.85
N GLU A 126 9.16 -6.78 -6.72
CA GLU A 126 7.75 -6.97 -6.38
C GLU A 126 7.16 -8.09 -7.20
N VAL A 127 6.41 -8.97 -6.54
CA VAL A 127 5.67 -10.05 -7.21
C VAL A 127 4.20 -9.89 -6.91
N ILE A 128 3.38 -9.90 -7.95
CA ILE A 128 1.93 -9.89 -7.83
C ILE A 128 1.40 -11.20 -8.39
N TYR A 129 0.73 -11.97 -7.53
CA TYR A 129 0.05 -13.19 -7.92
C TYR A 129 -1.39 -12.86 -8.31
N TRP A 130 -1.87 -13.45 -9.37
CA TRP A 130 -3.22 -13.25 -9.89
C TRP A 130 -4.01 -14.54 -9.81
N GLY A 131 -5.23 -14.47 -9.30
CA GLY A 131 -6.09 -15.63 -9.19
C GLY A 131 -7.52 -15.24 -8.82
N LEU A 132 -8.24 -16.17 -8.22
CA LEU A 132 -9.57 -15.93 -7.67
C LEU A 132 -9.53 -16.13 -6.15
N CYS A 133 -10.09 -15.19 -5.41
CA CYS A 133 -10.22 -15.33 -3.95
C CYS A 133 -11.14 -16.50 -3.58
N PRO A 134 -11.12 -16.99 -2.33
CA PRO A 134 -11.96 -18.10 -1.93
C PRO A 134 -13.44 -17.89 -2.25
N GLY A 135 -13.96 -16.67 -2.04
CA GLY A 135 -15.36 -16.35 -2.38
C GLY A 135 -15.65 -16.42 -3.87
N CYS A 136 -14.79 -15.88 -4.71
CA CYS A 136 -14.98 -15.87 -6.15
C CYS A 136 -14.71 -17.23 -6.79
N SER A 137 -13.78 -18.01 -6.26
CA SER A 137 -13.50 -19.35 -6.78
C SER A 137 -14.63 -20.34 -6.49
N THR A 138 -15.32 -20.20 -5.35
CA THR A 138 -16.44 -21.06 -4.97
C THR A 138 -17.74 -20.69 -5.67
N THR A 139 -17.89 -19.44 -6.12
CA THR A 139 -19.08 -18.97 -6.86
C THR A 139 -19.01 -19.25 -8.35
N GLY A 140 -17.90 -19.81 -8.84
CA GLY A 140 -17.71 -20.05 -10.27
C GLY A 140 -17.58 -18.78 -11.10
N ALA A 141 -17.13 -17.67 -10.50
CA ALA A 141 -16.92 -16.41 -11.21
C ALA A 141 -15.96 -16.60 -12.39
N PRO A 142 -16.25 -16.00 -13.56
CA PRO A 142 -15.40 -16.17 -14.73
C PRO A 142 -14.03 -15.59 -14.52
N ARG A 143 -13.00 -16.27 -15.03
CA ARG A 143 -11.64 -15.73 -15.03
C ARG A 143 -11.55 -14.61 -16.03
N ALA A 144 -11.05 -13.47 -15.59
CA ALA A 144 -10.62 -12.41 -16.50
C ALA A 144 -9.28 -12.84 -17.11
N LEU A 145 -9.22 -12.94 -18.40
CA LEU A 145 -7.98 -13.25 -19.14
C LEU A 145 -7.26 -11.97 -19.53
#